data_af7fa470ad27e9753d44296f5918359b
#
_entry.id   af7fa470ad27e9753d44296f5918359b
#
_cell.length_a   1.000
_cell.length_b   1.000
_cell.length_c   1.000
_cell.angle_alpha   90.00
_cell.angle_beta   90.00
_cell.angle_gamma   90.00
#
_symmetry.space_group_name_H-M   'P 1'
#
loop_
_entity.id
_entity.type
_entity.pdbx_description
1 polymer ?
#
loop_
_entity_poly.entity_id
_entity_poly.type
_entity_poly.pdbx_seq_one_letter_code
_entity_poly.pdbx_strand_id
1 'polypeptide(L)'
;MVIPSGVVLLTDRKLARRPLVEVVAAARPDWVVLRERDLPAAERRDLAEKLRELLPDGRLIVAGPDPLGGPAVHLAARDPFVPAALVGRSCHGVPELTDEDYVTLSPIFPTATKPGYGPPLGPETANRLAGGVPWLALGGIDSARRAAECAAAGAAGVAVLGAVLRSDDPGQVVDELRAGLGARSS
;
A
#
# COMPACT_ATOMS: atom_id res chain seq x y z
N MET A 1 -2.51 -12.48 -13.89
CA MET A 1 -2.45 -11.91 -12.51
C MET A 1 -2.44 -10.39 -12.60
N VAL A 2 -3.18 -9.69 -11.75
CA VAL A 2 -3.25 -8.21 -11.78
C VAL A 2 -2.36 -7.68 -10.67
N ILE A 3 -1.34 -6.89 -11.03
CA ILE A 3 -0.45 -6.21 -10.08
C ILE A 3 -1.19 -5.04 -9.42
N PRO A 4 -1.01 -4.78 -8.11
CA PRO A 4 -1.62 -3.64 -7.46
C PRO A 4 -1.21 -2.32 -8.12
N SER A 5 -2.21 -1.50 -8.40
CA SER A 5 -2.05 -0.20 -9.04
C SER A 5 -3.10 0.79 -8.50
N GLY A 6 -2.97 2.06 -8.85
CA GLY A 6 -3.86 3.09 -8.32
C GLY A 6 -3.56 3.42 -6.86
N VAL A 7 -4.59 3.62 -6.04
CA VAL A 7 -4.46 3.96 -4.63
C VAL A 7 -4.60 2.70 -3.76
N VAL A 8 -3.53 2.33 -3.09
CA VAL A 8 -3.46 1.18 -2.18
C VAL A 8 -3.50 1.67 -0.74
N LEU A 9 -4.53 1.35 0.01
CA LEU A 9 -4.64 1.72 1.42
C LEU A 9 -3.99 0.66 2.33
N LEU A 10 -2.98 1.06 3.09
CA LEU A 10 -2.45 0.24 4.18
C LEU A 10 -3.27 0.49 5.44
N THR A 11 -3.67 -0.56 6.15
CA THR A 11 -4.42 -0.40 7.40
C THR A 11 -3.50 -0.15 8.59
N ASP A 12 -4.00 0.60 9.56
CA ASP A 12 -3.46 0.77 10.90
C ASP A 12 -4.59 1.31 11.79
N ARG A 13 -5.23 0.42 12.57
CA ARG A 13 -6.37 0.79 13.42
C ARG A 13 -6.02 1.81 14.50
N LYS A 14 -4.72 1.92 14.87
CA LYS A 14 -4.26 2.88 15.88
C LYS A 14 -4.16 4.30 15.33
N LEU A 15 -4.07 4.45 14.01
CA LEU A 15 -4.06 5.74 13.31
C LEU A 15 -5.46 6.14 12.82
N ALA A 16 -6.34 5.18 12.63
CA ALA A 16 -7.67 5.41 12.09
C ALA A 16 -8.56 6.14 13.09
N ARG A 17 -9.29 7.16 12.63
CA ARG A 17 -10.27 7.90 13.43
C ARG A 17 -11.60 7.16 13.59
N ARG A 18 -11.86 6.16 12.76
CA ARG A 18 -13.07 5.34 12.72
C ARG A 18 -12.69 3.87 12.53
N PRO A 19 -13.58 2.92 12.77
CA PRO A 19 -13.35 1.52 12.47
C PRO A 19 -12.86 1.32 11.04
N LEU A 20 -11.87 0.44 10.82
CA LEU A 20 -11.23 0.25 9.52
C LEU A 20 -12.22 -0.10 8.41
N VAL A 21 -13.26 -0.89 8.73
CA VAL A 21 -14.32 -1.26 7.78
C VAL A 21 -15.05 -0.02 7.26
N GLU A 22 -15.36 0.94 8.14
CA GLU A 22 -16.00 2.20 7.77
C GLU A 22 -15.08 3.09 6.93
N VAL A 23 -13.79 3.15 7.30
CA VAL A 23 -12.80 3.91 6.52
C VAL A 23 -12.65 3.34 5.12
N VAL A 24 -12.53 2.02 4.97
CA VAL A 24 -12.39 1.36 3.66
C VAL A 24 -13.66 1.56 2.81
N ALA A 25 -14.85 1.43 3.41
CA ALA A 25 -16.11 1.66 2.73
C ALA A 25 -16.25 3.11 2.23
N ALA A 26 -15.82 4.10 3.02
CA ALA A 26 -15.86 5.51 2.63
C ALA A 26 -14.75 5.87 1.63
N ALA A 27 -13.54 5.36 1.83
CA ALA A 27 -12.36 5.66 1.01
C ALA A 27 -12.44 5.03 -0.38
N ARG A 28 -13.03 3.86 -0.51
CA ARG A 28 -13.11 3.09 -1.76
C ARG A 28 -11.76 3.01 -2.49
N PRO A 29 -10.69 2.54 -1.81
CA PRO A 29 -9.37 2.42 -2.44
C PRO A 29 -9.39 1.34 -3.53
N ASP A 30 -8.41 1.37 -4.43
CA ASP A 30 -8.30 0.37 -5.49
C ASP A 30 -7.83 -0.99 -4.94
N TRP A 31 -7.04 -0.96 -3.85
CA TRP A 31 -6.55 -2.12 -3.11
C TRP A 31 -6.42 -1.80 -1.62
N VAL A 32 -6.45 -2.84 -0.79
CA VAL A 32 -6.18 -2.74 0.65
C VAL A 32 -5.08 -3.72 1.03
N VAL A 33 -4.11 -3.26 1.83
CA VAL A 33 -3.15 -4.13 2.53
C VAL A 33 -3.53 -4.17 4.01
N LEU A 34 -4.09 -5.29 4.46
CA LEU A 34 -4.44 -5.53 5.85
C LEU A 34 -3.17 -5.80 6.67
N ARG A 35 -2.77 -4.86 7.51
CA ARG A 35 -1.58 -5.01 8.37
C ARG A 35 -1.91 -5.68 9.70
N GLU A 36 -2.47 -5.03 10.62
CA GLU A 36 -2.98 -5.46 11.95
C GLU A 36 -2.33 -6.76 12.52
N ARG A 37 -1.00 -6.92 12.40
CA ARG A 37 -0.28 -8.14 12.81
C ARG A 37 -0.28 -8.37 14.32
N ASP A 38 -0.65 -7.36 15.09
CA ASP A 38 -0.76 -7.40 16.56
C ASP A 38 -2.17 -7.79 17.04
N LEU A 39 -3.14 -8.00 16.14
CA LEU A 39 -4.43 -8.59 16.49
C LEU A 39 -4.31 -10.10 16.72
N PRO A 40 -5.14 -10.67 17.62
CA PRO A 40 -5.34 -12.11 17.67
C PRO A 40 -5.76 -12.68 16.30
N ALA A 41 -5.29 -13.89 15.98
CA ALA A 41 -5.49 -14.48 14.64
C ALA A 41 -6.97 -14.57 14.23
N ALA A 42 -7.87 -14.87 15.17
CA ALA A 42 -9.31 -14.92 14.89
C ALA A 42 -9.87 -13.56 14.51
N GLU A 43 -9.58 -12.52 15.31
CA GLU A 43 -10.05 -11.15 15.05
C GLU A 43 -9.49 -10.60 13.73
N ARG A 44 -8.23 -10.92 13.42
CA ARG A 44 -7.60 -10.51 12.17
C ARG A 44 -8.25 -11.21 10.96
N ARG A 45 -8.65 -12.47 11.12
CA ARG A 45 -9.37 -13.23 10.07
C ARG A 45 -10.77 -12.65 9.85
N ASP A 46 -11.52 -12.39 10.91
CA ASP A 46 -12.85 -11.77 10.83
C ASP A 46 -12.78 -10.40 10.16
N LEU A 47 -11.74 -9.60 10.46
CA LEU A 47 -11.52 -8.32 9.80
C LEU A 47 -11.21 -8.51 8.31
N ALA A 48 -10.39 -9.51 7.95
CA ALA A 48 -10.07 -9.80 6.57
C ALA A 48 -11.32 -10.20 5.77
N GLU A 49 -12.23 -11.01 6.36
CA GLU A 49 -13.50 -11.41 5.73
C GLU A 49 -14.39 -10.18 5.47
N LYS A 50 -14.60 -9.34 6.48
CA LYS A 50 -15.37 -8.09 6.34
C LYS A 50 -14.81 -7.15 5.28
N LEU A 51 -13.48 -7.04 5.18
CA LEU A 51 -12.85 -6.20 4.15
C LEU A 51 -12.97 -6.81 2.75
N ARG A 52 -12.97 -8.14 2.60
CA ARG A 52 -13.23 -8.81 1.32
C ARG A 52 -14.64 -8.55 0.79
N GLU A 53 -15.64 -8.48 1.66
CA GLU A 53 -17.00 -8.14 1.28
C GLU A 53 -17.16 -6.73 0.68
N LEU A 54 -16.26 -5.80 1.07
CA LEU A 54 -16.29 -4.42 0.60
C LEU A 54 -15.49 -4.18 -0.68
N LEU A 55 -14.59 -5.08 -1.02
CA LEU A 55 -13.63 -4.91 -2.10
C LEU A 55 -13.98 -5.82 -3.28
N PRO A 56 -13.63 -5.43 -4.52
CA PRO A 56 -13.66 -6.37 -5.63
C PRO A 56 -12.78 -7.60 -5.34
N ASP A 57 -13.10 -8.73 -5.94
CA ASP A 57 -12.37 -9.98 -5.75
C ASP A 57 -10.86 -9.82 -5.96
N GLY A 58 -10.11 -10.36 -5.02
CA GLY A 58 -8.64 -10.36 -5.05
C GLY A 58 -7.97 -9.03 -4.70
N ARG A 59 -8.74 -8.00 -4.31
CA ARG A 59 -8.19 -6.65 -3.98
C ARG A 59 -7.76 -6.50 -2.52
N LEU A 60 -7.96 -7.49 -1.67
CA LEU A 60 -7.38 -7.55 -0.33
C LEU A 60 -6.06 -8.30 -0.36
N ILE A 61 -5.01 -7.66 0.10
CA ILE A 61 -3.67 -8.24 0.31
C ILE A 61 -3.43 -8.31 1.82
N VAL A 62 -2.91 -9.41 2.33
CA VAL A 62 -2.65 -9.57 3.76
C VAL A 62 -1.16 -9.39 4.04
N ALA A 63 -0.81 -8.51 4.98
CA ALA A 63 0.58 -8.31 5.38
C ALA A 63 1.10 -9.49 6.22
N GLY A 64 2.26 -10.03 5.83
CA GLY A 64 2.91 -11.20 6.45
C GLY A 64 2.64 -12.49 5.67
N PRO A 65 3.24 -13.60 6.14
CA PRO A 65 3.25 -14.84 5.38
C PRO A 65 1.94 -15.64 5.41
N ASP A 66 1.00 -15.32 6.31
CA ASP A 66 -0.32 -15.97 6.36
C ASP A 66 -1.34 -15.13 5.56
N PRO A 67 -1.89 -15.66 4.44
CA PRO A 67 -2.85 -14.94 3.62
C PRO A 67 -4.27 -14.87 4.21
N LEU A 68 -4.52 -15.44 5.39
CA LEU A 68 -5.83 -15.50 6.05
C LEU A 68 -6.96 -15.98 5.10
N GLY A 69 -6.68 -17.03 4.32
CA GLY A 69 -7.63 -17.60 3.37
C GLY A 69 -7.76 -16.83 2.04
N GLY A 70 -6.95 -15.78 1.81
CA GLY A 70 -6.96 -15.03 0.55
C GLY A 70 -5.84 -15.45 -0.41
N PRO A 71 -5.80 -14.89 -1.63
CA PRO A 71 -4.81 -15.23 -2.64
C PRO A 71 -3.53 -14.41 -2.58
N ALA A 72 -3.45 -13.34 -1.76
CA ALA A 72 -2.41 -12.33 -1.85
C ALA A 72 -1.76 -12.01 -0.50
N VAL A 73 -0.43 -11.89 -0.50
CA VAL A 73 0.36 -11.50 0.66
C VAL A 73 1.29 -10.33 0.34
N HIS A 74 1.61 -9.53 1.37
CA HIS A 74 2.65 -8.50 1.33
C HIS A 74 3.65 -8.73 2.46
N LEU A 75 4.83 -9.17 2.11
CA LEU A 75 5.89 -9.54 3.04
C LEU A 75 6.63 -8.30 3.54
N ALA A 76 6.97 -8.27 4.81
CA ALA A 76 7.95 -7.31 5.31
C ALA A 76 9.35 -7.65 4.78
N ALA A 77 10.29 -6.70 4.85
CA ALA A 77 11.64 -6.87 4.31
C ALA A 77 12.37 -8.15 4.81
N ARG A 78 12.05 -8.59 6.03
CA ARG A 78 12.69 -9.77 6.67
C ARG A 78 11.78 -11.00 6.77
N ASP A 79 10.53 -10.92 6.28
CA ASP A 79 9.65 -12.08 6.28
C ASP A 79 10.20 -13.12 5.28
N PRO A 80 10.14 -14.43 5.58
CA PRO A 80 10.49 -15.45 4.61
C PRO A 80 9.55 -15.39 3.40
N PHE A 81 10.06 -15.75 2.22
CA PHE A 81 9.22 -15.92 1.06
C PHE A 81 8.20 -17.04 1.29
N VAL A 82 6.97 -16.81 0.89
CA VAL A 82 5.89 -17.81 0.85
C VAL A 82 5.18 -17.71 -0.50
N PRO A 83 4.90 -18.85 -1.16
CA PRO A 83 4.19 -18.82 -2.42
C PRO A 83 2.71 -18.45 -2.21
N ALA A 84 2.22 -17.53 -3.03
CA ALA A 84 0.82 -17.15 -3.11
C ALA A 84 0.50 -16.73 -4.55
N ALA A 85 -0.77 -16.49 -4.87
CA ALA A 85 -1.14 -16.05 -6.22
C ALA A 85 -0.65 -14.61 -6.52
N LEU A 86 -0.40 -13.81 -5.48
CA LEU A 86 0.22 -12.49 -5.57
C LEU A 86 1.10 -12.27 -4.34
N VAL A 87 2.37 -11.98 -4.54
CA VAL A 87 3.33 -11.74 -3.48
C VAL A 87 3.99 -10.38 -3.66
N GLY A 88 3.86 -9.51 -2.66
CA GLY A 88 4.60 -8.25 -2.61
C GLY A 88 5.63 -8.23 -1.49
N ARG A 89 6.59 -7.32 -1.56
CA ARG A 89 7.60 -7.10 -0.51
C ARG A 89 7.85 -5.63 -0.21
N SER A 90 7.99 -5.31 1.08
CA SER A 90 8.44 -3.99 1.52
C SER A 90 9.96 -3.86 1.37
N CYS A 91 10.42 -2.82 0.65
CA CYS A 91 11.83 -2.54 0.44
C CYS A 91 12.17 -1.08 0.80
N HIS A 92 13.39 -0.88 1.31
CA HIS A 92 13.92 0.43 1.70
C HIS A 92 15.21 0.81 0.94
N GLY A 93 15.63 -0.02 0.01
CA GLY A 93 16.80 0.09 -0.84
C GLY A 93 16.62 -0.80 -2.05
N VAL A 94 17.72 -1.30 -2.61
CA VAL A 94 17.69 -2.26 -3.72
C VAL A 94 16.90 -3.50 -3.28
N PRO A 95 15.85 -3.91 -4.02
CA PRO A 95 15.10 -5.10 -3.70
C PRO A 95 15.94 -6.36 -3.83
N GLU A 96 15.93 -7.20 -2.79
CA GLU A 96 16.46 -8.57 -2.83
C GLU A 96 15.24 -9.50 -2.86
N LEU A 97 14.91 -10.00 -4.05
CA LEU A 97 13.68 -10.75 -4.31
C LEU A 97 13.97 -12.23 -4.57
N THR A 98 13.03 -13.07 -4.19
CA THR A 98 12.99 -14.50 -4.52
C THR A 98 12.12 -14.72 -5.76
N ASP A 99 10.82 -14.41 -5.64
CA ASP A 99 9.82 -14.56 -6.72
C ASP A 99 8.61 -13.65 -6.42
N GLU A 100 8.88 -12.47 -5.87
CA GLU A 100 7.84 -11.49 -5.58
C GLU A 100 7.40 -10.78 -6.86
N ASP A 101 6.10 -10.53 -6.98
CA ASP A 101 5.47 -9.92 -8.15
C ASP A 101 5.61 -8.41 -8.19
N TYR A 102 5.71 -7.77 -7.00
CA TYR A 102 5.85 -6.32 -6.86
C TYR A 102 6.51 -5.94 -5.54
N VAL A 103 6.97 -4.70 -5.45
CA VAL A 103 7.55 -4.15 -4.23
C VAL A 103 6.86 -2.85 -3.80
N THR A 104 6.89 -2.53 -2.50
CA THR A 104 6.72 -1.16 -2.03
C THR A 104 8.08 -0.57 -1.73
N LEU A 105 8.36 0.63 -2.24
CA LEU A 105 9.58 1.38 -1.97
C LEU A 105 9.27 2.56 -1.04
N SER A 106 10.01 2.69 0.03
CA SER A 106 9.76 3.70 1.08
C SER A 106 10.99 4.10 1.87
N PRO A 107 11.01 5.34 2.43
CA PRO A 107 10.04 6.41 2.22
C PRO A 107 10.32 7.18 0.92
N ILE A 108 9.27 7.54 0.16
CA ILE A 108 9.45 8.33 -1.06
C ILE A 108 9.63 9.81 -0.75
N PHE A 109 8.78 10.36 0.14
CA PHE A 109 8.87 11.74 0.63
C PHE A 109 9.05 11.75 2.15
N PRO A 110 9.48 12.88 2.75
CA PRO A 110 9.49 13.02 4.20
C PRO A 110 8.12 12.68 4.81
N THR A 111 8.10 11.92 5.89
CA THR A 111 6.86 11.46 6.53
C THR A 111 6.91 11.62 8.04
N ALA A 112 5.82 12.17 8.61
CA ALA A 112 5.65 12.26 10.06
C ALA A 112 5.28 10.91 10.71
N THR A 113 4.88 9.91 9.92
CA THR A 113 4.42 8.60 10.44
C THR A 113 5.57 7.77 11.00
N LYS A 114 6.80 7.99 10.53
CA LYS A 114 8.03 7.36 11.04
C LYS A 114 9.17 8.38 11.07
N PRO A 115 9.23 9.25 12.07
CA PRO A 115 10.34 10.20 12.21
C PRO A 115 11.69 9.46 12.31
N GLY A 116 12.71 9.92 11.61
CA GLY A 116 14.06 9.34 11.67
C GLY A 116 14.30 8.10 10.79
N TYR A 117 13.38 7.73 9.94
CA TYR A 117 13.49 6.56 9.05
C TYR A 117 14.26 6.87 7.75
N GLY A 118 15.51 7.30 7.88
CA GLY A 118 16.41 7.60 6.76
C GLY A 118 16.00 8.79 5.89
N PRO A 119 16.87 9.22 4.96
CA PRO A 119 16.50 10.22 3.98
C PRO A 119 15.45 9.64 3.00
N PRO A 120 14.50 10.47 2.51
CA PRO A 120 13.56 10.03 1.50
C PRO A 120 14.28 9.68 0.19
N LEU A 121 13.82 8.63 -0.47
CA LEU A 121 14.38 8.15 -1.73
C LEU A 121 14.13 9.11 -2.90
N GLY A 122 12.97 9.75 -2.90
CA GLY A 122 12.43 10.42 -4.06
C GLY A 122 11.94 9.45 -5.15
N PRO A 123 10.99 9.86 -5.99
CA PRO A 123 10.37 8.98 -6.99
C PRO A 123 11.37 8.43 -8.01
N GLU A 124 12.27 9.26 -8.54
CA GLU A 124 13.26 8.87 -9.55
C GLU A 124 14.26 7.82 -9.03
N THR A 125 14.72 7.99 -7.80
CA THR A 125 15.63 7.01 -7.19
C THR A 125 14.90 5.69 -6.93
N ALA A 126 13.65 5.76 -6.46
CA ALA A 126 12.84 4.56 -6.25
C ALA A 126 12.66 3.77 -7.55
N ASN A 127 12.38 4.44 -8.68
CA ASN A 127 12.26 3.77 -9.98
C ASN A 127 13.57 3.09 -10.40
N ARG A 128 14.71 3.74 -10.21
CA ARG A 128 16.02 3.11 -10.49
C ARG A 128 16.25 1.88 -9.60
N LEU A 129 15.92 1.97 -8.32
CA LEU A 129 16.06 0.87 -7.36
C LEU A 129 15.13 -0.31 -7.69
N ALA A 130 13.93 -0.04 -8.21
CA ALA A 130 12.98 -1.07 -8.62
C ALA A 130 13.52 -1.97 -9.72
N GLY A 131 14.42 -1.46 -10.57
CA GLY A 131 15.12 -2.28 -11.58
C GLY A 131 14.20 -2.97 -12.59
N GLY A 132 13.03 -2.39 -12.88
CA GLY A 132 12.01 -2.99 -13.76
C GLY A 132 10.95 -3.83 -13.07
N VAL A 133 11.08 -4.10 -11.76
CA VAL A 133 10.02 -4.74 -10.98
C VAL A 133 8.88 -3.74 -10.76
N PRO A 134 7.60 -4.14 -10.92
CA PRO A 134 6.47 -3.28 -10.58
C PRO A 134 6.57 -2.77 -9.13
N TRP A 135 6.38 -1.46 -8.93
CA TRP A 135 6.55 -0.88 -7.61
C TRP A 135 5.45 0.11 -7.24
N LEU A 136 5.14 0.14 -5.96
CA LEU A 136 4.25 1.10 -5.33
C LEU A 136 5.07 2.10 -4.51
N ALA A 137 4.77 3.37 -4.68
CA ALA A 137 5.36 4.44 -3.89
C ALA A 137 4.73 4.51 -2.50
N LEU A 138 5.53 4.45 -1.44
CA LEU A 138 5.05 4.52 -0.06
C LEU A 138 5.81 5.59 0.75
N GLY A 139 5.09 6.37 1.53
CA GLY A 139 5.63 7.33 2.48
C GLY A 139 5.58 8.78 2.02
N GLY A 140 4.89 9.60 2.80
CA GLY A 140 4.75 11.03 2.60
C GLY A 140 3.91 11.45 1.40
N ILE A 141 3.05 10.57 0.90
CA ILE A 141 2.16 10.85 -0.24
C ILE A 141 0.80 11.29 0.33
N ASP A 142 0.50 12.57 0.22
CA ASP A 142 -0.64 13.24 0.84
C ASP A 142 -1.37 14.22 -0.10
N SER A 143 -1.02 14.24 -1.39
CA SER A 143 -1.58 15.18 -2.37
C SER A 143 -1.55 14.61 -3.79
N ALA A 144 -2.45 15.10 -4.65
CA ALA A 144 -2.48 14.77 -6.06
C ALA A 144 -1.13 15.03 -6.76
N ARG A 145 -0.44 16.14 -6.39
CA ARG A 145 0.88 16.48 -6.94
C ARG A 145 1.92 15.39 -6.65
N ARG A 146 2.02 14.92 -5.39
CA ARG A 146 2.97 13.85 -5.03
C ARG A 146 2.62 12.52 -5.69
N ALA A 147 1.32 12.22 -5.82
CA ALA A 147 0.87 11.04 -6.57
C ALA A 147 1.27 11.13 -8.05
N ALA A 148 1.10 12.29 -8.68
CA ALA A 148 1.53 12.54 -10.07
C ALA A 148 3.05 12.40 -10.25
N GLU A 149 3.86 12.94 -9.32
CA GLU A 149 5.32 12.79 -9.35
C GLU A 149 5.73 11.31 -9.31
N CYS A 150 5.07 10.49 -8.47
CA CYS A 150 5.32 9.04 -8.43
C CYS A 150 4.92 8.33 -9.73
N ALA A 151 3.76 8.67 -10.30
CA ALA A 151 3.29 8.11 -11.55
C ALA A 151 4.22 8.47 -12.72
N ALA A 152 4.69 9.73 -12.78
CA ALA A 152 5.63 10.20 -13.80
C ALA A 152 6.97 9.45 -13.73
N ALA A 153 7.41 9.09 -12.53
CA ALA A 153 8.61 8.29 -12.31
C ALA A 153 8.41 6.78 -12.60
N GLY A 154 7.21 6.32 -12.92
CA GLY A 154 6.94 4.93 -13.30
C GLY A 154 6.38 4.05 -12.19
N ALA A 155 5.93 4.62 -11.05
CA ALA A 155 5.21 3.85 -10.05
C ALA A 155 3.90 3.27 -10.63
N ALA A 156 3.61 2.02 -10.32
CA ALA A 156 2.33 1.39 -10.67
C ALA A 156 1.15 2.00 -9.90
N GLY A 157 1.43 2.58 -8.74
CA GLY A 157 0.46 3.24 -7.89
C GLY A 157 1.12 3.80 -6.63
N VAL A 158 0.28 4.33 -5.73
CA VAL A 158 0.70 4.87 -4.44
C VAL A 158 0.11 4.07 -3.29
N ALA A 159 0.93 3.77 -2.31
CA ALA A 159 0.53 3.12 -1.08
C ALA A 159 0.45 4.18 0.04
N VAL A 160 -0.69 4.32 0.65
CA VAL A 160 -0.99 5.39 1.61
C VAL A 160 -1.52 4.85 2.92
N LEU A 161 -1.31 5.60 3.98
CA LEU A 161 -1.66 5.23 5.34
C LEU A 161 -2.31 6.42 6.06
N GLY A 162 -1.50 7.27 6.68
CA GLY A 162 -1.95 8.35 7.55
C GLY A 162 -2.80 9.42 6.86
N ALA A 163 -2.55 9.70 5.59
CA ALA A 163 -3.33 10.68 4.84
C ALA A 163 -4.83 10.30 4.77
N VAL A 164 -5.12 9.02 4.56
CA VAL A 164 -6.49 8.49 4.49
C VAL A 164 -7.04 8.19 5.89
N LEU A 165 -6.27 7.48 6.74
CA LEU A 165 -6.77 6.99 8.04
C LEU A 165 -7.08 8.13 9.04
N ARG A 166 -6.39 9.27 8.93
CA ARG A 166 -6.59 10.44 9.79
C ARG A 166 -7.56 11.47 9.21
N SER A 167 -8.04 11.26 7.98
CA SER A 167 -8.94 12.20 7.32
C SER A 167 -10.36 12.09 7.88
N ASP A 168 -11.05 13.22 7.91
CA ASP A 168 -12.49 13.28 8.16
C ASP A 168 -13.27 12.85 6.90
N ASP A 169 -12.69 13.05 5.72
CA ASP A 169 -13.21 12.57 4.43
C ASP A 169 -12.18 11.71 3.68
N PRO A 170 -12.07 10.40 4.01
CA PRO A 170 -11.15 9.50 3.36
C PRO A 170 -11.45 9.26 1.88
N GLY A 171 -12.71 9.43 1.46
CA GLY A 171 -13.12 9.33 0.05
C GLY A 171 -12.51 10.44 -0.79
N GLN A 172 -12.63 11.69 -0.33
CA GLN A 172 -12.03 12.83 -1.01
C GLN A 172 -10.51 12.67 -1.17
N VAL A 173 -9.81 12.23 -0.13
CA VAL A 173 -8.35 12.01 -0.19
C VAL A 173 -7.99 10.97 -1.26
N VAL A 174 -8.70 9.85 -1.32
CA VAL A 174 -8.45 8.81 -2.33
C VAL A 174 -8.75 9.32 -3.74
N ASP A 175 -9.82 10.08 -3.93
CA ASP A 175 -10.19 10.65 -5.22
C ASP A 175 -9.15 11.69 -5.70
N GLU A 176 -8.63 12.53 -4.81
CA GLU A 176 -7.53 13.47 -5.12
C GLU A 176 -6.24 12.73 -5.53
N LEU A 177 -5.86 11.69 -4.80
CA LEU A 177 -4.68 10.88 -5.13
C LEU A 177 -4.85 10.16 -6.48
N ARG A 178 -6.04 9.62 -6.74
CA ARG A 178 -6.38 8.96 -8.00
C ARG A 178 -6.34 9.93 -9.18
N ALA A 179 -6.83 11.15 -9.00
CA ALA A 179 -6.73 12.22 -10.00
C ALA A 179 -5.27 12.53 -10.33
N GLY A 180 -4.38 12.59 -9.32
CA GLY A 180 -2.94 12.76 -9.52
C GLY A 180 -2.32 11.63 -10.34
N LEU A 181 -2.68 10.38 -10.06
CA LEU A 181 -2.19 9.21 -10.81
C LEU A 181 -2.67 9.19 -12.27
N GLY A 182 -3.86 9.72 -12.55
CA GLY A 182 -4.43 9.80 -13.90
C GLY A 182 -3.86 10.95 -14.73
N ALA A 183 -3.27 11.96 -14.11
CA ALA A 183 -2.63 13.10 -14.76
C ALA A 183 -1.26 12.70 -15.34
N ARG A 184 -1.24 11.80 -16.35
CA ARG A 184 -0.01 11.54 -17.11
C ARG A 184 0.31 12.82 -17.89
N SER A 185 1.54 13.30 -17.73
CA SER A 185 2.04 14.44 -18.51
C SER A 185 1.85 14.16 -20.00
N SER A 186 1.04 14.98 -20.64
CA SER A 186 0.90 15.02 -22.10
C SER A 186 2.15 15.60 -22.72
#